data_e101271eb4604b22b9d5aff4c3e04191
#
_entry.id   e101271eb4604b22b9d5aff4c3e04191
#
_cell.length_a   1.000
_cell.length_b   1.000
_cell.length_c   1.000
_cell.angle_alpha   90.00
_cell.angle_beta   90.00
_cell.angle_gamma   90.00
#
_symmetry.space_group_name_H-M   'P 1'
#
loop_
_entity.id
_entity.type
_entity.pdbx_description
1 polymer ?
#
loop_
_entity_poly.entity_id
_entity_poly.type
_entity_poly.pdbx_seq_one_letter_code
_entity_poly.pdbx_strand_id
1 'polypeptide(L)'
;MPFQPTYSVPPERQPYTKISGPVGCLVLHGYMGSPKSTRPLAEFLHQHHISLHCPLLPGHGHWPDKLHRISHRDWLAEAEEALAFLRPQCQEIFIIGHSMGNVLASHLITRQGGIAGLIMLAPVFDVPDKRINWMRYLRYVMPWFNPLRSRSLTRLVKERVHDFDPTVNLDDPAIRGKLPQMVRVPTSSMDEMRRMLDVGRALWPRITIPTLILHGGHDIAAALDGARQIHRLLGSQEKQFQLFPEAGHELMRPQDPAHPQVWQHILQFIQDHSQSPGKTASPLF
;
A
#
# COMPACT_ATOMS: atom_id res chain seq x y z
N MET A 1 -2.43 -6.60 19.87
CA MET A 1 -1.67 -5.34 20.09
C MET A 1 -0.97 -5.00 18.78
N PRO A 2 -0.92 -3.70 18.39
CA PRO A 2 -0.22 -3.28 17.18
C PRO A 2 1.22 -3.79 17.16
N PHE A 3 1.73 -4.07 15.97
CA PHE A 3 3.09 -4.57 15.78
C PHE A 3 4.13 -3.66 16.40
N GLN A 4 4.99 -4.23 17.25
CA GLN A 4 6.13 -3.53 17.86
C GLN A 4 7.42 -4.06 17.20
N PRO A 5 8.10 -3.27 16.37
CA PRO A 5 9.32 -3.71 15.71
C PRO A 5 10.46 -3.91 16.76
N THR A 6 11.20 -4.99 16.61
CA THR A 6 12.41 -5.27 17.41
C THR A 6 13.65 -4.54 16.88
N TYR A 7 13.48 -3.66 15.91
CA TYR A 7 14.52 -2.85 15.25
C TYR A 7 14.10 -1.37 15.24
N SER A 8 15.08 -0.48 15.12
CA SER A 8 14.80 0.96 15.05
C SER A 8 14.07 1.30 13.76
N VAL A 9 12.98 2.05 13.88
CA VAL A 9 12.22 2.59 12.75
C VAL A 9 12.32 4.11 12.80
N PRO A 10 12.79 4.78 11.73
CA PRO A 10 12.85 6.23 11.65
C PRO A 10 11.48 6.87 11.93
N PRO A 11 11.42 8.04 12.59
CA PRO A 11 10.16 8.68 13.01
C PRO A 11 9.16 8.88 11.87
N GLU A 12 9.63 9.24 10.67
CA GLU A 12 8.80 9.46 9.50
C GLU A 12 8.16 8.19 8.93
N ARG A 13 8.60 7.00 9.40
CA ARG A 13 8.11 5.68 8.96
C ARG A 13 7.31 4.95 10.03
N GLN A 14 7.27 5.50 11.24
CA GLN A 14 6.45 4.96 12.32
C GLN A 14 4.95 5.07 11.98
N PRO A 15 4.10 4.28 12.65
CA PRO A 15 2.65 4.41 12.50
C PRO A 15 2.20 5.86 12.69
N TYR A 16 1.24 6.28 11.90
CA TYR A 16 0.72 7.64 11.91
C TYR A 16 -0.79 7.63 12.15
N THR A 17 -1.22 8.34 13.17
CA THR A 17 -2.64 8.45 13.56
C THR A 17 -3.02 9.90 13.78
N LYS A 18 -4.14 10.30 13.22
CA LYS A 18 -4.80 11.58 13.48
C LYS A 18 -6.31 11.37 13.58
N ILE A 19 -6.90 11.76 14.66
CA ILE A 19 -8.35 11.66 14.89
C ILE A 19 -8.94 13.08 14.89
N SER A 20 -9.94 13.31 14.03
CA SER A 20 -10.54 14.65 13.86
C SER A 20 -12.04 14.65 13.59
N GLY A 21 -12.58 13.63 12.92
CA GLY A 21 -13.98 13.58 12.51
C GLY A 21 -14.59 12.18 12.63
N PRO A 22 -15.89 12.07 12.36
CA PRO A 22 -16.63 10.80 12.47
C PRO A 22 -16.29 9.81 11.33
N VAL A 23 -15.76 10.30 10.20
CA VAL A 23 -15.31 9.48 9.09
C VAL A 23 -13.84 9.15 9.26
N GLY A 24 -13.50 7.88 9.20
CA GLY A 24 -12.14 7.39 9.33
C GLY A 24 -11.63 6.70 8.07
N CYS A 25 -10.32 6.82 7.80
CA CYS A 25 -9.64 6.08 6.76
C CYS A 25 -8.50 5.25 7.36
N LEU A 26 -8.54 3.94 7.15
CA LEU A 26 -7.40 3.06 7.36
C LEU A 26 -6.57 3.03 6.07
N VAL A 27 -5.29 3.46 6.14
CA VAL A 27 -4.42 3.58 4.97
C VAL A 27 -3.30 2.55 5.03
N LEU A 28 -3.34 1.56 4.13
CA LEU A 28 -2.47 0.40 4.12
C LEU A 28 -1.41 0.53 3.02
N HIS A 29 -0.14 0.61 3.42
CA HIS A 29 0.98 0.71 2.49
C HIS A 29 1.29 -0.62 1.78
N GLY A 30 2.08 -0.55 0.71
CA GLY A 30 2.49 -1.70 -0.10
C GLY A 30 3.71 -2.45 0.44
N TYR A 31 4.08 -3.52 -0.27
CA TYR A 31 5.28 -4.32 -0.01
C TYR A 31 6.55 -3.46 -0.06
N MET A 32 7.42 -3.60 0.91
CA MET A 32 8.60 -2.76 1.15
C MET A 32 8.31 -1.26 1.33
N GLY A 33 7.05 -0.89 1.58
CA GLY A 33 6.62 0.47 1.90
C GLY A 33 6.70 0.79 3.40
N SER A 34 6.10 1.89 3.78
CA SER A 34 5.91 2.30 5.18
C SER A 34 4.89 3.44 5.26
N PRO A 35 4.45 3.87 6.45
CA PRO A 35 3.60 5.05 6.61
C PRO A 35 4.16 6.34 5.99
N LYS A 36 5.48 6.46 5.82
CA LYS A 36 6.10 7.59 5.10
C LYS A 36 5.49 7.80 3.71
N SER A 37 5.18 6.72 2.98
CA SER A 37 4.63 6.82 1.63
C SER A 37 3.18 7.27 1.59
N THR A 38 2.41 6.97 2.64
CA THR A 38 0.98 7.26 2.72
C THR A 38 0.68 8.54 3.50
N ARG A 39 1.62 9.02 4.31
CA ARG A 39 1.45 10.19 5.19
C ARG A 39 1.01 11.46 4.46
N PRO A 40 1.59 11.85 3.30
CA PRO A 40 1.17 13.08 2.63
C PRO A 40 -0.32 13.06 2.24
N LEU A 41 -0.82 11.94 1.72
CA LEU A 41 -2.25 11.75 1.45
C LEU A 41 -3.06 11.81 2.76
N ALA A 42 -2.55 11.16 3.81
CA ALA A 42 -3.21 11.15 5.11
C ALA A 42 -3.31 12.57 5.71
N GLU A 43 -2.26 13.37 5.61
CA GLU A 43 -2.26 14.76 6.07
C GLU A 43 -3.26 15.61 5.27
N PHE A 44 -3.32 15.44 3.95
CA PHE A 44 -4.32 16.08 3.11
C PHE A 44 -5.75 15.73 3.54
N LEU A 45 -6.07 14.46 3.72
CA LEU A 45 -7.39 14.02 4.16
C LEU A 45 -7.73 14.52 5.58
N HIS A 46 -6.73 14.59 6.47
CA HIS A 46 -6.91 15.14 7.81
C HIS A 46 -7.30 16.62 7.79
N GLN A 47 -6.77 17.43 6.87
CA GLN A 47 -7.17 18.82 6.68
C GLN A 47 -8.63 18.97 6.28
N HIS A 48 -9.23 17.89 5.75
CA HIS A 48 -10.66 17.79 5.42
C HIS A 48 -11.48 17.08 6.51
N HIS A 49 -11.01 17.09 7.76
CA HIS A 49 -11.68 16.51 8.93
C HIS A 49 -11.93 14.99 8.88
N ILE A 50 -11.11 14.27 8.12
CA ILE A 50 -11.13 12.80 8.08
C ILE A 50 -10.11 12.27 9.10
N SER A 51 -10.56 11.36 9.96
CA SER A 51 -9.71 10.61 10.89
C SER A 51 -8.87 9.58 10.15
N LEU A 52 -7.63 9.36 10.57
CA LEU A 52 -6.68 8.52 9.84
C LEU A 52 -5.87 7.63 10.74
N HIS A 53 -5.64 6.41 10.27
CA HIS A 53 -4.65 5.50 10.82
C HIS A 53 -3.85 4.84 9.70
N CYS A 54 -2.52 4.98 9.76
CA CYS A 54 -1.57 4.37 8.83
C CYS A 54 -0.67 3.44 9.66
N PRO A 55 -0.94 2.13 9.73
CA PRO A 55 -0.12 1.19 10.50
C PRO A 55 1.21 0.93 9.81
N LEU A 56 2.19 0.46 10.57
CA LEU A 56 3.43 -0.10 10.05
C LEU A 56 3.31 -1.62 10.00
N LEU A 57 3.33 -2.20 8.81
CA LEU A 57 3.26 -3.64 8.65
C LEU A 57 4.53 -4.35 9.16
N PRO A 58 4.43 -5.56 9.73
CA PRO A 58 5.57 -6.35 10.20
C PRO A 58 6.68 -6.48 9.15
N GLY A 59 7.93 -6.27 9.59
CA GLY A 59 9.12 -6.33 8.73
C GLY A 59 9.35 -5.11 7.84
N HIS A 60 8.48 -4.11 7.89
CA HIS A 60 8.56 -2.90 7.07
C HIS A 60 9.16 -1.70 7.85
N GLY A 61 9.33 -0.57 7.16
CA GLY A 61 9.89 0.66 7.76
C GLY A 61 11.40 0.65 7.93
N HIS A 62 12.08 -0.42 7.52
CA HIS A 62 13.54 -0.59 7.55
C HIS A 62 14.02 -1.27 6.25
N TRP A 63 15.31 -1.61 6.15
CA TRP A 63 15.86 -2.35 5.01
C TRP A 63 15.15 -3.69 4.83
N PRO A 64 15.06 -4.22 3.58
CA PRO A 64 14.27 -5.41 3.28
C PRO A 64 14.64 -6.68 4.06
N ASP A 65 15.84 -6.73 4.66
CA ASP A 65 16.27 -7.85 5.49
C ASP A 65 15.35 -8.12 6.69
N LYS A 66 14.61 -7.07 7.17
CA LYS A 66 13.65 -7.18 8.27
C LYS A 66 12.38 -7.97 7.90
N LEU A 67 12.14 -8.18 6.60
CA LEU A 67 11.09 -9.07 6.12
C LEU A 67 11.42 -10.57 6.29
N HIS A 68 12.65 -10.88 6.74
CA HIS A 68 13.03 -12.28 7.00
C HIS A 68 12.16 -12.88 8.10
N ARG A 69 11.59 -14.06 7.84
CA ARG A 69 10.67 -14.78 8.72
C ARG A 69 9.31 -14.11 8.99
N ILE A 70 9.00 -13.03 8.31
CA ILE A 70 7.66 -12.44 8.31
C ILE A 70 6.82 -13.16 7.25
N SER A 71 5.60 -13.53 7.61
CA SER A 71 4.65 -14.18 6.72
C SER A 71 3.53 -13.23 6.28
N HIS A 72 2.83 -13.59 5.22
CA HIS A 72 1.65 -12.85 4.79
C HIS A 72 0.54 -12.85 5.87
N ARG A 73 0.51 -13.85 6.76
CA ARG A 73 -0.44 -13.90 7.88
C ARG A 73 -0.15 -12.83 8.93
N ASP A 74 1.12 -12.51 9.15
CA ASP A 74 1.50 -11.44 10.07
C ASP A 74 1.03 -10.08 9.53
N TRP A 75 1.11 -9.86 8.21
CA TRP A 75 0.58 -8.63 7.59
C TRP A 75 -0.95 -8.55 7.68
N LEU A 76 -1.66 -9.68 7.48
CA LEU A 76 -3.11 -9.74 7.63
C LEU A 76 -3.53 -9.47 9.07
N ALA A 77 -2.85 -10.07 10.05
CA ALA A 77 -3.11 -9.85 11.47
C ALA A 77 -2.90 -8.39 11.88
N GLU A 78 -1.82 -7.75 11.43
CA GLU A 78 -1.59 -6.32 11.71
C GLU A 78 -2.66 -5.43 11.10
N ALA A 79 -3.12 -5.73 9.88
CA ALA A 79 -4.21 -4.98 9.28
C ALA A 79 -5.53 -5.13 10.07
N GLU A 80 -5.80 -6.32 10.62
CA GLU A 80 -6.96 -6.57 11.49
C GLU A 80 -6.85 -5.76 12.82
N GLU A 81 -5.69 -5.74 13.45
CA GLU A 81 -5.42 -4.95 14.65
C GLU A 81 -5.54 -3.44 14.36
N ALA A 82 -5.04 -2.97 13.23
CA ALA A 82 -5.13 -1.57 12.81
C ALA A 82 -6.60 -1.14 12.60
N LEU A 83 -7.42 -1.99 11.99
CA LEU A 83 -8.85 -1.72 11.85
C LEU A 83 -9.56 -1.72 13.20
N ALA A 84 -9.23 -2.69 14.07
CA ALA A 84 -9.80 -2.75 15.43
C ALA A 84 -9.44 -1.53 16.28
N PHE A 85 -8.23 -0.97 16.07
CA PHE A 85 -7.80 0.27 16.71
C PHE A 85 -8.60 1.48 16.23
N LEU A 86 -8.87 1.60 14.93
CA LEU A 86 -9.57 2.76 14.34
C LEU A 86 -11.08 2.71 14.58
N ARG A 87 -11.68 1.51 14.59
CA ARG A 87 -13.14 1.30 14.61
C ARG A 87 -13.87 2.02 15.75
N PRO A 88 -13.43 1.99 17.02
CA PRO A 88 -14.13 2.68 18.09
C PRO A 88 -14.04 4.21 18.03
N GLN A 89 -13.22 4.77 17.15
CA GLN A 89 -12.93 6.19 17.05
C GLN A 89 -13.71 6.86 15.90
N CYS A 90 -14.40 6.07 15.05
CA CYS A 90 -15.09 6.57 13.86
C CYS A 90 -16.46 5.90 13.71
N GLN A 91 -17.42 6.66 13.18
CA GLN A 91 -18.77 6.15 12.86
C GLN A 91 -18.77 5.39 11.52
N GLU A 92 -17.99 5.88 10.57
CA GLU A 92 -17.84 5.29 9.25
C GLU A 92 -16.37 5.09 8.94
N ILE A 93 -16.02 4.00 8.27
CA ILE A 93 -14.65 3.69 7.91
C ILE A 93 -14.56 3.37 6.43
N PHE A 94 -13.62 4.05 5.77
CA PHE A 94 -13.09 3.71 4.45
C PHE A 94 -11.74 3.04 4.59
N ILE A 95 -11.39 2.18 3.62
CA ILE A 95 -10.05 1.61 3.57
C ILE A 95 -9.37 2.03 2.27
N ILE A 96 -8.17 2.55 2.39
CA ILE A 96 -7.30 2.93 1.27
C ILE A 96 -6.14 1.94 1.25
N GLY A 97 -6.02 1.14 0.18
CA GLY A 97 -4.89 0.25 -0.01
C GLY A 97 -3.97 0.76 -1.12
N HIS A 98 -2.67 0.62 -0.93
CA HIS A 98 -1.69 0.85 -1.99
C HIS A 98 -0.96 -0.46 -2.33
N SER A 99 -0.92 -0.83 -3.61
CA SER A 99 -0.18 -2.02 -4.09
C SER A 99 -0.63 -3.29 -3.33
N MET A 100 0.25 -3.97 -2.59
CA MET A 100 -0.09 -5.08 -1.69
C MET A 100 -1.16 -4.71 -0.66
N GLY A 101 -1.18 -3.47 -0.19
CA GLY A 101 -2.18 -2.97 0.77
C GLY A 101 -3.62 -3.15 0.31
N ASN A 102 -3.86 -3.25 -1.01
CA ASN A 102 -5.18 -3.55 -1.57
C ASN A 102 -5.68 -4.96 -1.22
N VAL A 103 -4.77 -5.92 -1.11
CA VAL A 103 -5.13 -7.29 -0.69
C VAL A 103 -5.49 -7.31 0.80
N LEU A 104 -4.73 -6.58 1.63
CA LEU A 104 -5.04 -6.41 3.05
C LEU A 104 -6.41 -5.75 3.23
N ALA A 105 -6.69 -4.67 2.51
CA ALA A 105 -7.99 -4.01 2.49
C ALA A 105 -9.12 -4.97 2.10
N SER A 106 -8.91 -5.75 1.04
CA SER A 106 -9.87 -6.76 0.56
C SER A 106 -10.15 -7.84 1.61
N HIS A 107 -9.12 -8.27 2.32
CA HIS A 107 -9.24 -9.24 3.42
C HIS A 107 -10.11 -8.68 4.55
N LEU A 108 -9.83 -7.46 5.00
CA LEU A 108 -10.60 -6.82 6.07
C LEU A 108 -12.09 -6.70 5.72
N ILE A 109 -12.39 -6.22 4.51
CA ILE A 109 -13.76 -6.04 4.02
C ILE A 109 -14.53 -7.36 4.01
N THR A 110 -13.91 -8.42 3.51
CA THR A 110 -14.58 -9.71 3.34
C THR A 110 -14.74 -10.50 4.65
N ARG A 111 -13.97 -10.15 5.68
CA ARG A 111 -14.02 -10.85 6.97
C ARG A 111 -14.76 -10.09 8.08
N GLN A 112 -14.70 -8.77 8.09
CA GLN A 112 -15.15 -8.01 9.26
C GLN A 112 -16.38 -7.13 8.99
N GLY A 113 -16.72 -6.83 7.74
CA GLY A 113 -17.86 -5.97 7.39
C GLY A 113 -17.80 -4.56 7.99
N GLY A 114 -18.86 -3.76 7.82
CA GLY A 114 -18.98 -2.42 8.40
C GLY A 114 -17.96 -1.42 7.84
N ILE A 115 -17.60 -1.55 6.57
CA ILE A 115 -16.72 -0.64 5.81
C ILE A 115 -17.57 0.06 4.75
N ALA A 116 -17.51 1.39 4.72
CA ALA A 116 -18.30 2.22 3.83
C ALA A 116 -17.83 2.20 2.38
N GLY A 117 -16.52 2.11 2.16
CA GLY A 117 -15.96 2.07 0.81
C GLY A 117 -14.50 1.65 0.76
N LEU A 118 -14.07 1.21 -0.41
CA LEU A 118 -12.70 0.78 -0.71
C LEU A 118 -12.07 1.68 -1.77
N ILE A 119 -10.89 2.19 -1.49
CA ILE A 119 -10.06 2.91 -2.46
C ILE A 119 -8.78 2.09 -2.71
N MET A 120 -8.60 1.71 -3.97
CA MET A 120 -7.47 0.88 -4.41
C MET A 120 -6.50 1.72 -5.24
N LEU A 121 -5.30 1.94 -4.73
CA LEU A 121 -4.22 2.65 -5.41
C LEU A 121 -3.25 1.64 -6.02
N ALA A 122 -3.01 1.71 -7.32
CA ALA A 122 -2.09 0.85 -8.06
C ALA A 122 -2.22 -0.65 -7.66
N PRO A 123 -3.41 -1.26 -7.72
CA PRO A 123 -3.60 -2.63 -7.29
C PRO A 123 -2.84 -3.61 -8.19
N VAL A 124 -2.22 -4.63 -7.56
CA VAL A 124 -1.42 -5.65 -8.23
C VAL A 124 -2.23 -6.92 -8.36
N PHE A 125 -2.54 -7.33 -9.59
CA PHE A 125 -3.17 -8.62 -9.87
C PHE A 125 -2.16 -9.77 -9.86
N ASP A 126 -1.02 -9.52 -10.50
CA ASP A 126 0.06 -10.49 -10.67
C ASP A 126 1.38 -9.75 -10.82
N VAL A 127 2.47 -10.39 -10.42
CA VAL A 127 3.81 -9.85 -10.69
C VAL A 127 4.16 -10.13 -12.16
N PRO A 128 4.61 -9.12 -12.93
CA PRO A 128 4.95 -9.32 -14.34
C PRO A 128 6.01 -10.40 -14.56
N ASP A 129 6.98 -10.52 -13.65
CA ASP A 129 8.05 -11.52 -13.72
C ASP A 129 7.57 -12.86 -13.16
N LYS A 130 7.24 -13.79 -14.05
CA LYS A 130 6.77 -15.13 -13.70
C LYS A 130 7.78 -15.97 -12.91
N ARG A 131 9.06 -15.55 -12.86
CA ARG A 131 10.07 -16.20 -12.02
C ARG A 131 9.74 -16.13 -10.53
N ILE A 132 8.85 -15.21 -10.11
CA ILE A 132 8.34 -15.17 -8.74
C ILE A 132 7.70 -16.50 -8.32
N ASN A 133 7.14 -17.26 -9.23
CA ASN A 133 6.54 -18.58 -8.94
C ASN A 133 7.56 -19.63 -8.48
N TRP A 134 8.85 -19.42 -8.82
CA TRP A 134 9.94 -20.27 -8.36
C TRP A 134 10.35 -19.99 -6.92
N MET A 135 9.96 -18.82 -6.36
CA MET A 135 10.31 -18.41 -5.00
C MET A 135 9.83 -19.41 -3.95
N ARG A 136 8.72 -20.12 -4.21
CA ARG A 136 8.21 -21.21 -3.35
C ARG A 136 9.22 -22.34 -3.12
N TYR A 137 10.13 -22.58 -4.06
CA TYR A 137 11.19 -23.57 -3.96
C TYR A 137 12.52 -22.93 -3.57
N LEU A 138 12.85 -21.79 -4.19
CA LEU A 138 14.10 -21.10 -3.97
C LEU A 138 14.28 -20.62 -2.53
N ARG A 139 13.18 -20.37 -1.80
CA ARG A 139 13.24 -19.96 -0.40
C ARG A 139 14.00 -20.91 0.52
N TYR A 140 14.11 -22.18 0.14
CA TYR A 140 14.82 -23.21 0.93
C TYR A 140 16.30 -23.37 0.58
N VAL A 141 16.69 -22.99 -0.64
CA VAL A 141 18.07 -23.18 -1.14
C VAL A 141 18.81 -21.87 -1.37
N MET A 142 18.08 -20.77 -1.58
CA MET A 142 18.63 -19.43 -1.79
C MET A 142 17.88 -18.44 -0.89
N PRO A 143 18.29 -18.25 0.37
CA PRO A 143 17.55 -17.45 1.34
C PRO A 143 17.50 -15.96 1.00
N TRP A 144 18.42 -15.47 0.16
CA TRP A 144 18.53 -14.06 -0.17
C TRP A 144 18.57 -13.83 -1.68
N PHE A 145 17.74 -12.91 -2.14
CA PHE A 145 17.77 -12.39 -3.50
C PHE A 145 18.44 -11.02 -3.50
N ASN A 146 19.38 -10.81 -4.43
CA ASN A 146 20.01 -9.51 -4.62
C ASN A 146 19.49 -8.86 -5.91
N PRO A 147 18.64 -7.83 -5.82
CA PRO A 147 18.05 -7.20 -7.00
C PRO A 147 19.07 -6.45 -7.88
N LEU A 148 20.25 -6.07 -7.34
CA LEU A 148 21.31 -5.44 -8.12
C LEU A 148 21.95 -6.35 -9.18
N ARG A 149 21.72 -7.66 -9.11
CA ARG A 149 22.13 -8.60 -10.16
C ARG A 149 21.26 -8.52 -11.41
N SER A 150 20.13 -7.82 -11.36
CA SER A 150 19.22 -7.60 -12.48
C SER A 150 19.29 -6.14 -12.95
N ARG A 151 19.66 -5.91 -14.22
CA ARG A 151 19.72 -4.55 -14.79
C ARG A 151 18.37 -3.82 -14.70
N SER A 152 17.26 -4.52 -14.90
CA SER A 152 15.91 -3.95 -14.81
C SER A 152 15.53 -3.52 -13.40
N LEU A 153 16.02 -4.23 -12.38
CA LEU A 153 15.73 -3.92 -10.96
C LEU A 153 16.71 -2.90 -10.37
N THR A 154 17.89 -2.71 -10.97
CA THR A 154 18.91 -1.79 -10.42
C THR A 154 18.40 -0.36 -10.34
N ARG A 155 17.64 0.10 -11.34
CA ARG A 155 17.04 1.45 -11.33
C ARG A 155 16.03 1.57 -10.19
N LEU A 156 15.11 0.64 -10.08
CA LEU A 156 14.09 0.60 -9.03
C LEU A 156 14.74 0.56 -7.64
N VAL A 157 15.81 -0.22 -7.47
CA VAL A 157 16.57 -0.28 -6.22
C VAL A 157 17.20 1.06 -5.87
N LYS A 158 17.83 1.74 -6.83
CA LYS A 158 18.42 3.06 -6.58
C LYS A 158 17.37 4.10 -6.17
N GLU A 159 16.23 4.12 -6.85
CA GLU A 159 15.10 4.99 -6.49
C GLU A 159 14.60 4.67 -5.07
N ARG A 160 14.47 3.39 -4.72
CA ARG A 160 14.06 2.95 -3.38
C ARG A 160 15.10 3.25 -2.30
N VAL A 161 16.39 3.10 -2.59
CA VAL A 161 17.45 3.45 -1.63
C VAL A 161 17.43 4.95 -1.33
N HIS A 162 17.31 5.78 -2.34
CA HIS A 162 17.25 7.24 -2.18
C HIS A 162 15.97 7.68 -1.44
N ASP A 163 14.84 7.05 -1.72
CA ASP A 163 13.58 7.26 -1.00
C ASP A 163 13.68 6.76 0.46
N PHE A 164 14.44 5.69 0.68
CA PHE A 164 14.71 5.15 2.00
C PHE A 164 15.62 6.09 2.81
N ASP A 165 16.73 6.49 2.26
CA ASP A 165 17.68 7.40 2.89
C ASP A 165 18.25 8.37 1.84
N PRO A 166 17.71 9.60 1.76
CA PRO A 166 18.16 10.61 0.80
C PRO A 166 19.63 11.03 1.00
N THR A 167 20.21 10.74 2.17
CA THR A 167 21.60 11.09 2.50
C THR A 167 22.60 10.07 1.95
N VAL A 168 22.13 8.91 1.51
CA VAL A 168 22.97 7.86 0.93
C VAL A 168 23.52 8.31 -0.41
N ASN A 169 24.82 8.58 -0.45
CA ASN A 169 25.53 8.81 -1.70
C ASN A 169 25.87 7.47 -2.37
N LEU A 170 25.08 7.11 -3.39
CA LEU A 170 25.27 5.86 -4.14
C LEU A 170 26.58 5.84 -4.97
N ASP A 171 27.28 6.98 -5.11
CA ASP A 171 28.55 7.06 -5.80
C ASP A 171 29.75 6.88 -4.87
N ASP A 172 29.53 6.91 -3.57
CA ASP A 172 30.55 6.61 -2.55
C ASP A 172 30.98 5.14 -2.66
N PRO A 173 32.30 4.84 -2.85
CA PRO A 173 32.81 3.48 -2.91
C PRO A 173 32.50 2.64 -1.66
N ALA A 174 32.49 3.25 -0.46
CA ALA A 174 32.17 2.57 0.79
C ALA A 174 30.69 2.14 0.83
N ILE A 175 29.80 2.97 0.31
CA ILE A 175 28.37 2.65 0.18
C ILE A 175 28.15 1.58 -0.90
N ARG A 176 28.80 1.71 -2.06
CA ARG A 176 28.72 0.71 -3.14
C ARG A 176 29.10 -0.69 -2.67
N GLY A 177 30.14 -0.80 -1.82
CA GLY A 177 30.56 -2.08 -1.24
C GLY A 177 29.51 -2.71 -0.31
N LYS A 178 28.74 -1.90 0.43
CA LYS A 178 27.70 -2.34 1.38
C LYS A 178 26.31 -2.50 0.74
N LEU A 179 26.05 -1.80 -0.35
CA LEU A 179 24.76 -1.74 -1.02
C LEU A 179 24.14 -3.13 -1.30
N PRO A 180 24.90 -4.15 -1.79
CA PRO A 180 24.35 -5.48 -2.02
C PRO A 180 23.79 -6.15 -0.76
N GLN A 181 24.34 -5.85 0.42
CA GLN A 181 23.85 -6.38 1.70
C GLN A 181 22.63 -5.58 2.18
N MET A 182 22.62 -4.26 1.98
CA MET A 182 21.53 -3.38 2.40
C MET A 182 20.24 -3.67 1.66
N VAL A 183 20.32 -3.90 0.35
CA VAL A 183 19.13 -4.05 -0.53
C VAL A 183 18.73 -5.50 -0.78
N ARG A 184 19.40 -6.47 -0.18
CA ARG A 184 19.03 -7.88 -0.34
C ARG A 184 17.64 -8.14 0.22
N VAL A 185 16.84 -8.88 -0.51
CA VAL A 185 15.47 -9.23 -0.15
C VAL A 185 15.41 -10.70 0.27
N PRO A 186 14.77 -11.06 1.39
CA PRO A 186 14.56 -12.47 1.73
C PRO A 186 13.71 -13.13 0.64
N THR A 187 14.18 -14.24 0.08
CA THR A 187 13.41 -15.02 -0.91
C THR A 187 12.08 -15.51 -0.32
N SER A 188 12.08 -15.79 0.99
CA SER A 188 10.85 -16.14 1.72
C SER A 188 9.81 -15.02 1.65
N SER A 189 10.19 -13.75 1.81
CA SER A 189 9.24 -12.63 1.76
C SER A 189 8.67 -12.40 0.35
N MET A 190 9.44 -12.70 -0.69
CA MET A 190 8.94 -12.68 -2.07
C MET A 190 7.88 -13.77 -2.30
N ASP A 191 8.07 -14.97 -1.74
CA ASP A 191 7.05 -16.03 -1.76
C ASP A 191 5.82 -15.64 -0.94
N GLU A 192 6.00 -14.99 0.21
CA GLU A 192 4.87 -14.48 1.00
C GLU A 192 4.08 -13.40 0.24
N MET A 193 4.76 -12.51 -0.51
CA MET A 193 4.09 -11.55 -1.41
C MET A 193 3.30 -12.28 -2.50
N ARG A 194 3.86 -13.31 -3.13
CA ARG A 194 3.14 -14.14 -4.12
C ARG A 194 1.88 -14.75 -3.50
N ARG A 195 1.95 -15.29 -2.27
CA ARG A 195 0.80 -15.85 -1.54
C ARG A 195 -0.27 -14.78 -1.26
N MET A 196 0.14 -13.55 -0.96
CA MET A 196 -0.80 -12.43 -0.82
C MET A 196 -1.61 -12.20 -2.10
N LEU A 197 -0.99 -12.28 -3.28
CA LEU A 197 -1.71 -12.13 -4.54
C LEU A 197 -2.70 -13.27 -4.77
N ASP A 198 -2.36 -14.51 -4.37
CA ASP A 198 -3.30 -15.63 -4.40
C ASP A 198 -4.52 -15.37 -3.51
N VAL A 199 -4.29 -14.82 -2.30
CA VAL A 199 -5.37 -14.39 -1.39
C VAL A 199 -6.25 -13.33 -2.07
N GLY A 200 -5.66 -12.29 -2.66
CA GLY A 200 -6.38 -11.21 -3.35
C GLY A 200 -7.31 -11.73 -4.44
N ARG A 201 -6.81 -12.60 -5.32
CA ARG A 201 -7.61 -13.18 -6.40
C ARG A 201 -8.87 -13.90 -5.93
N ALA A 202 -8.82 -14.55 -4.76
CA ALA A 202 -9.97 -15.23 -4.17
C ALA A 202 -10.96 -14.26 -3.50
N LEU A 203 -10.52 -13.08 -3.09
CA LEU A 203 -11.33 -12.12 -2.33
C LEU A 203 -12.07 -11.11 -3.22
N TRP A 204 -11.48 -10.65 -4.33
CA TRP A 204 -12.08 -9.57 -5.14
C TRP A 204 -13.51 -9.82 -5.60
N PRO A 205 -13.94 -11.04 -6.02
CA PRO A 205 -15.33 -11.29 -6.36
C PRO A 205 -16.31 -11.12 -5.19
N ARG A 206 -15.81 -11.14 -3.96
CA ARG A 206 -16.62 -11.02 -2.73
C ARG A 206 -16.74 -9.59 -2.22
N ILE A 207 -16.05 -8.64 -2.82
CA ILE A 207 -16.13 -7.21 -2.47
C ILE A 207 -17.34 -6.62 -3.18
N THR A 208 -18.35 -6.25 -2.41
CA THR A 208 -19.64 -5.73 -2.92
C THR A 208 -19.89 -4.26 -2.54
N ILE A 209 -19.03 -3.66 -1.72
CA ILE A 209 -19.13 -2.26 -1.30
C ILE A 209 -18.65 -1.31 -2.39
N PRO A 210 -19.01 -0.01 -2.35
CA PRO A 210 -18.51 1.01 -3.26
C PRO A 210 -16.98 0.96 -3.36
N THR A 211 -16.44 0.95 -4.57
CA THR A 211 -15.00 0.77 -4.80
C THR A 211 -14.47 1.72 -5.86
N LEU A 212 -13.41 2.45 -5.53
CA LEU A 212 -12.65 3.29 -6.46
C LEU A 212 -11.28 2.67 -6.73
N ILE A 213 -10.91 2.50 -8.00
CA ILE A 213 -9.57 2.11 -8.43
C ILE A 213 -8.88 3.29 -9.11
N LEU A 214 -7.69 3.66 -8.64
CA LEU A 214 -6.82 4.66 -9.24
C LEU A 214 -5.52 4.00 -9.69
N HIS A 215 -5.10 4.21 -10.95
CA HIS A 215 -3.93 3.54 -11.51
C HIS A 215 -3.12 4.45 -12.42
N GLY A 216 -1.79 4.31 -12.38
CA GLY A 216 -0.87 5.06 -13.22
C GLY A 216 -0.61 4.37 -14.57
N GLY A 217 -0.58 5.14 -15.65
CA GLY A 217 -0.29 4.61 -17.00
C GLY A 217 1.16 4.16 -17.16
N HIS A 218 2.09 4.79 -16.44
CA HIS A 218 3.52 4.46 -16.44
C HIS A 218 3.93 3.54 -15.26
N ASP A 219 2.96 2.85 -14.66
CA ASP A 219 3.24 1.92 -13.57
C ASP A 219 4.01 0.69 -14.08
N ILE A 220 5.27 0.55 -13.64
CA ILE A 220 6.15 -0.58 -13.99
C ILE A 220 6.10 -1.72 -12.97
N ALA A 221 5.48 -1.51 -11.81
CA ALA A 221 5.39 -2.51 -10.74
C ALA A 221 4.06 -3.27 -10.78
N ALA A 222 2.97 -2.60 -11.17
CA ALA A 222 1.65 -3.17 -11.34
C ALA A 222 1.16 -2.93 -12.78
N ALA A 223 0.92 -4.00 -13.52
CA ALA A 223 0.45 -3.87 -14.90
C ALA A 223 -0.98 -3.32 -14.96
N LEU A 224 -1.23 -2.35 -15.83
CA LEU A 224 -2.56 -1.75 -16.05
C LEU A 224 -3.63 -2.80 -16.37
N ASP A 225 -3.29 -3.81 -17.19
CA ASP A 225 -4.23 -4.90 -17.50
C ASP A 225 -4.60 -5.73 -16.27
N GLY A 226 -3.67 -5.88 -15.31
CA GLY A 226 -3.95 -6.49 -14.03
C GLY A 226 -4.96 -5.69 -13.20
N ALA A 227 -4.81 -4.37 -13.13
CA ALA A 227 -5.76 -3.49 -12.44
C ALA A 227 -7.15 -3.52 -13.11
N ARG A 228 -7.22 -3.53 -14.43
CA ARG A 228 -8.46 -3.72 -15.19
C ARG A 228 -9.11 -5.07 -14.94
N GLN A 229 -8.30 -6.11 -14.76
CA GLN A 229 -8.79 -7.45 -14.42
C GLN A 229 -9.38 -7.47 -13.00
N ILE A 230 -8.74 -6.82 -12.02
CA ILE A 230 -9.31 -6.65 -10.68
C ILE A 230 -10.66 -5.94 -10.77
N HIS A 231 -10.73 -4.81 -11.51
CA HIS A 231 -11.98 -4.07 -11.70
C HIS A 231 -13.11 -4.97 -12.25
N ARG A 232 -12.81 -5.84 -13.22
CA ARG A 232 -13.81 -6.78 -13.76
C ARG A 232 -14.26 -7.82 -12.73
N LEU A 233 -13.33 -8.30 -11.88
CA LEU A 233 -13.59 -9.34 -10.88
C LEU A 233 -14.33 -8.84 -9.65
N LEU A 234 -14.23 -7.54 -9.30
CA LEU A 234 -14.94 -6.98 -8.16
C LEU A 234 -16.46 -7.25 -8.26
N GLY A 235 -17.03 -7.79 -7.20
CA GLY A 235 -18.47 -8.05 -7.05
C GLY A 235 -19.30 -6.79 -6.82
N SER A 236 -18.68 -5.64 -6.57
CA SER A 236 -19.33 -4.35 -6.39
C SER A 236 -20.08 -3.93 -7.66
N GLN A 237 -21.33 -3.49 -7.49
CA GLN A 237 -22.13 -2.84 -8.53
C GLN A 237 -21.74 -1.37 -8.71
N GLU A 238 -21.20 -0.75 -7.68
CA GLU A 238 -20.74 0.63 -7.65
C GLU A 238 -19.21 0.66 -7.61
N LYS A 239 -18.59 0.56 -8.80
CA LYS A 239 -17.14 0.54 -8.96
C LYS A 239 -16.68 1.51 -10.04
N GLN A 240 -15.68 2.29 -9.70
CA GLN A 240 -15.08 3.31 -10.57
C GLN A 240 -13.62 2.93 -10.87
N PHE A 241 -13.17 3.25 -12.07
CA PHE A 241 -11.78 3.07 -12.49
C PHE A 241 -11.27 4.36 -13.13
N GLN A 242 -10.27 4.99 -12.52
CA GLN A 242 -9.62 6.19 -13.04
C GLN A 242 -8.17 5.90 -13.39
N LEU A 243 -7.81 6.15 -14.64
CA LEU A 243 -6.45 6.08 -15.14
C LEU A 243 -5.81 7.47 -15.14
N PHE A 244 -4.59 7.56 -14.64
CA PHE A 244 -3.71 8.72 -14.75
C PHE A 244 -2.56 8.38 -15.71
N PRO A 245 -2.64 8.76 -17.00
CA PRO A 245 -1.72 8.27 -18.03
C PRO A 245 -0.25 8.49 -17.72
N GLU A 246 0.09 9.65 -17.13
CA GLU A 246 1.47 10.04 -16.84
C GLU A 246 1.97 9.62 -15.45
N ALA A 247 1.10 9.07 -14.60
CA ALA A 247 1.44 8.68 -13.25
C ALA A 247 2.18 7.32 -13.21
N GLY A 248 3.05 7.16 -12.22
CA GLY A 248 3.73 5.91 -11.90
C GLY A 248 3.01 5.07 -10.86
N HIS A 249 3.77 4.13 -10.25
CA HIS A 249 3.25 3.25 -9.19
C HIS A 249 2.89 3.98 -7.90
N GLU A 250 3.65 5.01 -7.57
CA GLU A 250 3.50 5.79 -6.32
C GLU A 250 2.62 7.05 -6.53
N LEU A 251 1.56 6.92 -7.34
CA LEU A 251 0.71 8.03 -7.84
C LEU A 251 0.11 8.92 -6.73
N MET A 252 0.13 8.49 -5.49
CA MET A 252 -0.33 9.26 -4.33
C MET A 252 0.74 10.15 -3.69
N ARG A 253 2.02 10.01 -4.09
CA ARG A 253 3.12 10.76 -3.47
C ARG A 253 3.32 12.12 -4.13
N PRO A 254 3.78 13.15 -3.37
CA PRO A 254 4.05 14.48 -3.91
C PRO A 254 5.04 14.54 -5.08
N GLN A 255 5.88 13.50 -5.23
CA GLN A 255 6.83 13.39 -6.34
C GLN A 255 6.16 13.01 -7.67
N ASP A 256 4.97 12.41 -7.63
CA ASP A 256 4.19 12.10 -8.83
C ASP A 256 3.33 13.32 -9.20
N PRO A 257 3.38 13.82 -10.44
CA PRO A 257 2.65 15.02 -10.84
C PRO A 257 1.12 14.85 -10.76
N ALA A 258 0.62 13.62 -10.80
CA ALA A 258 -0.81 13.34 -10.71
C ALA A 258 -1.36 13.39 -9.28
N HIS A 259 -0.48 13.43 -8.24
CA HIS A 259 -0.93 13.33 -6.84
C HIS A 259 -2.06 14.29 -6.44
N PRO A 260 -2.12 15.57 -6.89
CA PRO A 260 -3.19 16.46 -6.46
C PRO A 260 -4.56 15.98 -6.98
N GLN A 261 -4.60 15.49 -8.23
CA GLN A 261 -5.83 14.94 -8.81
C GLN A 261 -6.21 13.62 -8.13
N VAL A 262 -5.24 12.75 -7.86
CA VAL A 262 -5.43 11.49 -7.13
C VAL A 262 -6.06 11.76 -5.76
N TRP A 263 -5.54 12.72 -5.00
CA TRP A 263 -6.05 13.09 -3.69
C TRP A 263 -7.48 13.65 -3.75
N GLN A 264 -7.77 14.48 -4.74
CA GLN A 264 -9.12 15.01 -4.95
C GLN A 264 -10.12 13.91 -5.30
N HIS A 265 -9.77 12.95 -6.16
CA HIS A 265 -10.65 11.80 -6.46
C HIS A 265 -10.93 10.96 -5.20
N ILE A 266 -9.92 10.75 -4.35
CA ILE A 266 -10.09 10.03 -3.09
C ILE A 266 -11.03 10.80 -2.15
N LEU A 267 -10.78 12.10 -1.96
CA LEU A 267 -11.63 12.94 -1.10
C LEU A 267 -13.07 12.97 -1.58
N GLN A 268 -13.27 13.19 -2.88
CA GLN A 268 -14.61 13.22 -3.48
C GLN A 268 -15.33 11.89 -3.29
N PHE A 269 -14.66 10.75 -3.56
CA PHE A 269 -15.25 9.43 -3.34
C PHE A 269 -15.68 9.21 -1.89
N ILE A 270 -14.86 9.61 -0.91
CA ILE A 270 -15.22 9.52 0.51
C ILE A 270 -16.44 10.38 0.82
N GLN A 271 -16.50 11.62 0.32
CA GLN A 271 -17.61 12.54 0.54
C GLN A 271 -18.91 12.04 -0.08
N ASP A 272 -18.86 11.47 -1.28
CA ASP A 272 -20.03 10.98 -2.00
C ASP A 272 -20.65 9.75 -1.33
N HIS A 273 -19.83 8.92 -0.64
CA HIS A 273 -20.27 7.67 -0.03
C HIS A 273 -20.36 7.74 1.50
N SER A 274 -20.05 8.89 2.12
CA SER A 274 -20.26 9.11 3.55
C SER A 274 -21.69 9.48 3.83
N GLN A 275 -22.28 8.84 4.86
CA GLN A 275 -23.62 9.14 5.39
C GLN A 275 -23.59 10.15 6.53
N SER A 276 -22.42 10.39 7.11
CA SER A 276 -22.26 11.33 8.22
C SER A 276 -22.52 12.77 7.78
N PRO A 277 -23.24 13.60 8.58
CA PRO A 277 -23.62 14.98 8.21
C PRO A 277 -22.41 15.92 8.28
N GLY A 278 -21.55 15.82 7.29
CA GLY A 278 -20.44 16.74 7.00
C GLY A 278 -20.62 17.47 5.67
N LYS A 279 -21.78 17.37 5.03
CA LYS A 279 -22.12 18.18 3.86
C LYS A 279 -22.34 19.63 4.27
N THR A 280 -21.27 20.34 4.61
CA THR A 280 -21.29 21.80 4.46
C THR A 280 -21.32 22.06 2.97
N ALA A 281 -22.47 22.55 2.49
CA ALA A 281 -22.63 23.07 1.15
C ALA A 281 -21.41 23.94 0.82
N SER A 282 -20.70 23.60 -0.26
CA SER A 282 -19.76 24.52 -0.88
C SER A 282 -20.52 25.82 -1.15
N PRO A 283 -20.06 26.97 -0.71
CA PRO A 283 -20.60 28.20 -1.23
C PRO A 283 -20.23 28.25 -2.73
N LEU A 284 -21.26 28.23 -3.56
CA LEU A 284 -21.18 28.67 -4.94
C LEU A 284 -20.73 30.13 -4.92
N PHE A 285 -19.48 30.38 -5.27
CA PHE A 285 -19.02 31.65 -5.84
C PHE A 285 -17.91 31.38 -6.85
#